data_8de4fdc1399d239766de0c0c66b3d214
#
_entry.id   8de4fdc1399d239766de0c0c66b3d214
#
_cell.length_a   1.000
_cell.length_b   1.000
_cell.length_c   1.000
_cell.angle_alpha   90.00
_cell.angle_beta   90.00
_cell.angle_gamma   90.00
#
_symmetry.space_group_name_H-M   'P 1'
#
loop_
_entity.id
_entity.type
_entity.pdbx_description
1 polymer ?
#
loop_
_entity_poly.entity_id
_entity_poly.type
_entity_poly.pdbx_seq_one_letter_code
_entity_poly.pdbx_strand_id
1 'polypeptide(L)'
;MCHAASVLKVRPKGLLIDGNQTIPEPLFRQRAAYWPSSPRQKSIVDGDALIPVISAASIIAKTFRDMLMDKLDSRYPGYGFAKHKGYGSKEHFAALRELGPCPMHRKTFRGVLPEQQTARQGSLL
;
A
#
# COMPACT_ATOMS: atom_id res chain seq x y z
N MET A 1 -2.94 5.60 -1.14
CA MET A 1 -4.19 6.22 -1.63
C MET A 1 -4.08 7.74 -1.80
N CYS A 2 -3.78 8.53 -0.79
CA CYS A 2 -3.74 10.00 -0.92
C CYS A 2 -2.85 10.47 -2.07
N HIS A 3 -1.62 9.98 -2.16
CA HIS A 3 -0.71 10.33 -3.26
C HIS A 3 -1.28 9.95 -4.64
N ALA A 4 -1.86 8.76 -4.79
CA ALA A 4 -2.46 8.35 -6.05
C ALA A 4 -3.62 9.26 -6.49
N ALA A 5 -4.45 9.70 -5.54
CA ALA A 5 -5.51 10.66 -5.82
C ALA A 5 -4.96 12.05 -6.17
N SER A 6 -3.91 12.51 -5.47
CA SER A 6 -3.34 13.85 -5.66
C SER A 6 -2.60 14.06 -6.98
N VAL A 7 -2.18 13.00 -7.68
CA VAL A 7 -1.51 13.10 -8.98
C VAL A 7 -2.48 13.06 -10.18
N LEU A 8 -3.78 12.93 -9.93
CA LEU A 8 -4.77 12.97 -11.01
C LEU A 8 -4.80 14.35 -11.67
N LYS A 9 -4.76 14.39 -13.00
CA LYS A 9 -4.83 15.65 -13.77
C LYS A 9 -6.15 16.38 -13.58
N VAL A 10 -7.23 15.65 -13.33
CA VAL A 10 -8.57 16.19 -13.10
C VAL A 10 -8.99 15.83 -11.68
N ARG A 11 -9.43 16.82 -10.92
CA ARG A 11 -9.94 16.61 -9.57
C ARG A 11 -11.23 15.78 -9.62
N PRO A 12 -11.30 14.63 -8.95
CA PRO A 12 -12.53 13.83 -8.88
C PRO A 12 -13.57 14.56 -8.00
N LYS A 13 -14.85 14.44 -8.36
CA LYS A 13 -15.95 14.93 -7.51
C LYS A 13 -16.12 14.09 -6.24
N GLY A 14 -15.80 12.79 -6.32
CA GLY A 14 -15.87 11.86 -5.20
C GLY A 14 -14.91 10.70 -5.36
N LEU A 15 -14.59 10.06 -4.24
CA LEU A 15 -13.78 8.86 -4.15
C LEU A 15 -14.59 7.76 -3.47
N LEU A 16 -14.65 6.60 -4.10
CA LEU A 16 -15.13 5.37 -3.49
C LEU A 16 -13.90 4.57 -3.07
N ILE A 17 -13.86 4.17 -1.81
CA ILE A 17 -12.70 3.52 -1.21
C ILE A 17 -13.13 2.17 -0.67
N ASP A 18 -12.43 1.11 -1.10
CA ASP A 18 -12.62 -0.20 -0.53
C ASP A 18 -12.18 -0.26 0.94
N GLY A 19 -12.98 -0.92 1.77
CA GLY A 19 -12.72 -1.05 3.19
C GLY A 19 -13.52 -0.07 4.06
N ASN A 20 -13.08 0.14 5.29
CA ASN A 20 -13.79 0.89 6.32
C ASN A 20 -13.17 2.27 6.66
N GLN A 21 -12.15 2.70 5.92
CA GLN A 21 -11.43 3.95 6.21
C GLN A 21 -11.40 4.88 5.01
N THR A 22 -11.52 6.18 5.28
CA THR A 22 -11.30 7.24 4.30
C THR A 22 -9.90 7.85 4.45
N ILE A 23 -9.50 8.68 3.50
CA ILE A 23 -8.22 9.41 3.56
C ILE A 23 -8.42 10.61 4.51
N PRO A 24 -7.60 10.77 5.56
CA PRO A 24 -7.70 11.90 6.47
C PRO A 24 -7.55 13.24 5.75
N GLU A 25 -8.44 14.19 6.06
CA GLU A 25 -8.48 15.52 5.45
C GLU A 25 -7.13 16.26 5.50
N PRO A 26 -6.37 16.24 6.61
CA PRO A 26 -5.06 16.91 6.65
C PRO A 26 -4.06 16.39 5.62
N LEU A 27 -4.10 15.08 5.31
CA LEU A 27 -3.25 14.49 4.30
C LEU A 27 -3.62 14.94 2.89
N PHE A 28 -4.90 15.16 2.61
CA PHE A 28 -5.35 15.74 1.34
C PHE A 28 -4.86 17.16 1.19
N ARG A 29 -5.06 18.01 2.19
CA ARG A 29 -4.61 19.42 2.17
C ARG A 29 -3.11 19.54 1.96
N GLN A 30 -2.34 18.68 2.59
CA GLN A 30 -0.88 18.69 2.45
C GLN A 30 -0.42 18.27 1.04
N ARG A 31 -1.07 17.28 0.42
CA ARG A 31 -0.60 16.67 -0.83
C ARG A 31 -1.31 17.17 -2.08
N ALA A 32 -2.49 17.71 -1.94
CA ALA A 32 -3.32 18.24 -3.03
C ALA A 32 -3.69 19.70 -2.77
N ALA A 33 -2.74 20.50 -2.31
CA ALA A 33 -2.94 21.93 -1.98
C ALA A 33 -3.43 22.77 -3.16
N TYR A 34 -3.23 22.31 -4.40
CA TYR A 34 -3.74 22.97 -5.61
C TYR A 34 -5.24 22.71 -5.87
N TRP A 35 -5.87 21.80 -5.10
CA TRP A 35 -7.31 21.62 -5.18
C TRP A 35 -8.04 22.58 -4.24
N PRO A 36 -9.11 23.23 -4.69
CA PRO A 36 -9.85 24.19 -3.86
C PRO A 36 -10.53 23.53 -2.65
N SER A 37 -10.83 22.24 -2.75
CA SER A 37 -11.40 21.44 -1.66
C SER A 37 -11.13 19.97 -1.89
N SER A 38 -11.16 19.17 -0.83
CA SER A 38 -11.06 17.72 -0.93
C SER A 38 -12.29 17.11 -1.59
N PRO A 39 -12.16 16.03 -2.37
CA PRO A 39 -13.30 15.33 -2.93
C PRO A 39 -14.14 14.67 -1.84
N ARG A 40 -15.44 14.48 -2.09
CA ARG A 40 -16.27 13.67 -1.21
C ARG A 40 -15.73 12.26 -1.14
N GLN A 41 -15.76 11.65 0.02
CA GLN A 41 -15.24 10.29 0.21
C GLN A 41 -16.32 9.39 0.79
N LYS A 42 -16.38 8.15 0.31
CA LYS A 42 -17.21 7.08 0.87
C LYS A 42 -16.40 5.79 0.92
N SER A 43 -16.22 5.25 2.11
CA SER A 43 -15.68 3.92 2.33
C SER A 43 -16.79 2.87 2.21
N ILE A 44 -16.49 1.74 1.60
CA ILE A 44 -17.43 0.64 1.38
C ILE A 44 -16.71 -0.65 1.71
N VAL A 45 -17.16 -1.32 2.76
CA VAL A 45 -16.64 -2.65 3.13
C VAL A 45 -17.01 -3.64 2.03
N ASP A 46 -16.06 -4.48 1.64
CA ASP A 46 -16.18 -5.41 0.51
C ASP A 46 -16.60 -4.71 -0.81
N GLY A 47 -16.13 -3.47 -0.97
CA GLY A 47 -16.48 -2.62 -2.10
C GLY A 47 -16.07 -3.21 -3.45
N ASP A 48 -14.97 -3.95 -3.49
CA ASP A 48 -14.50 -4.65 -4.67
C ASP A 48 -15.45 -5.77 -5.13
N ALA A 49 -16.20 -6.38 -4.21
CA ALA A 49 -17.25 -7.36 -4.53
C ALA A 49 -18.60 -6.72 -4.86
N LEU A 50 -18.89 -5.55 -4.28
CA LEU A 50 -20.23 -4.94 -4.34
C LEU A 50 -20.37 -3.85 -5.42
N ILE A 51 -19.28 -3.14 -5.74
CA ILE A 51 -19.30 -1.95 -6.59
C ILE A 51 -18.40 -2.14 -7.82
N PRO A 52 -18.95 -2.25 -9.03
CA PRO A 52 -18.17 -2.57 -10.23
C PRO A 52 -16.99 -1.63 -10.50
N VAL A 53 -17.10 -0.33 -10.21
CA VAL A 53 -15.99 0.61 -10.39
C VAL A 53 -14.85 0.38 -9.39
N ILE A 54 -15.16 -0.05 -8.17
CA ILE A 54 -14.13 -0.42 -7.18
C ILE A 54 -13.48 -1.75 -7.61
N SER A 55 -14.27 -2.71 -8.06
CA SER A 55 -13.77 -3.99 -8.60
C SER A 55 -12.79 -3.76 -9.75
N ALA A 56 -13.16 -2.94 -10.72
CA ALA A 56 -12.29 -2.59 -11.85
C ALA A 56 -10.98 -1.92 -11.39
N ALA A 57 -11.06 -0.98 -10.45
CA ALA A 57 -9.89 -0.31 -9.88
C ALA A 57 -8.97 -1.30 -9.13
N SER A 58 -9.55 -2.25 -8.41
CA SER A 58 -8.80 -3.30 -7.67
C SER A 58 -8.04 -4.22 -8.62
N ILE A 59 -8.66 -4.61 -9.75
CA ILE A 59 -8.00 -5.43 -10.79
C ILE A 59 -6.79 -4.69 -11.36
N ILE A 60 -6.95 -3.41 -11.72
CA ILE A 60 -5.86 -2.59 -12.26
C ILE A 60 -4.73 -2.45 -11.23
N ALA A 61 -5.06 -2.14 -9.99
CA ALA A 61 -4.09 -2.00 -8.91
C ALA A 61 -3.32 -3.30 -8.65
N LYS A 62 -4.00 -4.44 -8.66
CA LYS A 62 -3.39 -5.76 -8.51
C LYS A 62 -2.45 -6.09 -9.66
N THR A 63 -2.90 -5.91 -10.90
CA THR A 63 -2.09 -6.18 -12.09
C THR A 63 -0.82 -5.33 -12.09
N PHE A 64 -0.94 -4.03 -11.79
CA PHE A 64 0.22 -3.14 -11.67
C PHE A 64 1.19 -3.58 -10.57
N ARG A 65 0.67 -3.98 -9.41
CA ARG A 65 1.47 -4.51 -8.31
C ARG A 65 2.23 -5.76 -8.71
N ASP A 66 1.55 -6.70 -9.36
CA ASP A 66 2.15 -7.97 -9.79
C ASP A 66 3.30 -7.71 -10.78
N MET A 67 3.11 -6.83 -11.77
CA MET A 67 4.16 -6.40 -12.70
C MET A 67 5.34 -5.72 -11.98
N LEU A 68 5.06 -4.90 -10.96
CA LEU A 68 6.09 -4.25 -10.17
C LEU A 68 6.92 -5.28 -9.39
N MET A 69 6.27 -6.29 -8.81
CA MET A 69 6.96 -7.34 -8.05
C MET A 69 7.85 -8.20 -8.95
N ASP A 70 7.45 -8.46 -10.19
CA ASP A 70 8.30 -9.15 -11.16
C ASP A 70 9.57 -8.35 -11.49
N LYS A 71 9.45 -7.03 -11.65
CA LYS A 71 10.61 -6.16 -11.83
C LYS A 71 11.49 -6.06 -10.59
N LEU A 72 10.89 -6.05 -9.40
CA LEU A 72 11.64 -6.03 -8.13
C LEU A 72 12.37 -7.34 -7.89
N ASP A 73 11.83 -8.46 -8.31
CA ASP A 73 12.49 -9.78 -8.22
C ASP A 73 13.83 -9.79 -8.96
N SER A 74 13.84 -9.22 -10.17
CA SER A 74 15.06 -9.07 -10.96
C SER A 74 16.07 -8.10 -10.33
N ARG A 75 15.60 -7.05 -9.65
CA ARG A 75 16.44 -6.03 -9.02
C ARG A 75 16.97 -6.45 -7.65
N TYR A 76 16.22 -7.26 -6.93
CA TYR A 76 16.53 -7.76 -5.59
C TYR A 76 16.41 -9.29 -5.56
N PRO A 77 17.34 -10.02 -6.19
CA PRO A 77 17.28 -11.47 -6.26
C PRO A 77 17.37 -12.09 -4.86
N GLY A 78 16.77 -13.25 -4.69
CA GLY A 78 16.78 -14.02 -3.44
C GLY A 78 15.57 -13.76 -2.54
N TYR A 79 14.80 -12.70 -2.72
CA TYR A 79 13.56 -12.48 -1.96
C TYR A 79 12.37 -13.27 -2.50
N GLY A 80 12.35 -13.63 -3.79
CA GLY A 80 11.26 -14.37 -4.42
C GLY A 80 10.00 -13.53 -4.65
N PHE A 81 10.16 -12.24 -4.92
CA PHE A 81 9.04 -11.31 -5.14
C PHE A 81 8.12 -11.73 -6.30
N ALA A 82 8.68 -12.32 -7.36
CA ALA A 82 7.88 -12.82 -8.48
C ALA A 82 6.93 -13.95 -8.07
N LYS A 83 7.31 -14.76 -7.08
CA LYS A 83 6.51 -15.89 -6.61
C LYS A 83 5.38 -15.47 -5.68
N HIS A 84 5.71 -14.73 -4.63
CA HIS A 84 4.74 -14.39 -3.57
C HIS A 84 4.20 -12.94 -3.65
N LYS A 85 4.60 -12.17 -4.66
CA LYS A 85 4.13 -10.79 -4.92
C LYS A 85 4.18 -9.86 -3.70
N GLY A 86 5.16 -10.08 -2.82
CA GLY A 86 5.35 -9.32 -1.59
C GLY A 86 4.38 -9.65 -0.45
N TYR A 87 3.60 -10.71 -0.58
CA TYR A 87 2.78 -11.20 0.53
C TYR A 87 3.65 -11.90 1.59
N GLY A 88 3.19 -11.91 2.85
CA GLY A 88 3.88 -12.51 3.99
C GLY A 88 3.83 -14.03 3.98
N SER A 89 4.40 -14.66 2.97
CA SER A 89 4.56 -16.12 2.89
C SER A 89 5.73 -16.60 3.76
N LYS A 90 5.79 -17.91 4.03
CA LYS A 90 6.91 -18.50 4.77
C LYS A 90 8.24 -18.26 4.07
N GLU A 91 8.25 -18.35 2.75
CA GLU A 91 9.42 -18.12 1.91
C GLU A 91 9.88 -16.65 1.99
N HIS A 92 8.96 -15.68 1.96
CA HIS A 92 9.27 -14.27 2.09
C HIS A 92 9.89 -13.96 3.46
N PHE A 93 9.31 -14.50 4.54
CA PHE A 93 9.88 -14.33 5.88
C PHE A 93 11.24 -15.03 6.05
N ALA A 94 11.46 -16.17 5.39
CA ALA A 94 12.77 -16.83 5.38
C ALA A 94 13.82 -15.96 4.68
N ALA A 95 13.52 -15.43 3.50
CA ALA A 95 14.39 -14.50 2.78
C ALA A 95 14.69 -13.21 3.59
N LEU A 96 13.69 -12.66 4.28
CA LEU A 96 13.89 -11.50 5.17
C LEU A 96 14.82 -11.79 6.34
N ARG A 97 14.78 -13.00 6.91
CA ARG A 97 15.70 -13.38 8.00
C ARG A 97 17.14 -13.55 7.49
N GLU A 98 17.30 -14.07 6.29
CA GLU A 98 18.61 -14.33 5.69
C GLU A 98 19.26 -13.07 5.11
N LEU A 99 18.51 -12.29 4.32
CA LEU A 99 19.03 -11.14 3.56
C LEU A 99 18.80 -9.79 4.24
N GLY A 100 17.96 -9.76 5.28
CA GLY A 100 17.46 -8.51 5.86
C GLY A 100 16.44 -7.79 4.95
N PRO A 101 15.89 -6.65 5.37
CA PRO A 101 14.95 -5.88 4.56
C PRO A 101 15.66 -5.04 3.50
N CYS A 102 15.26 -5.15 2.24
CA CYS A 102 15.69 -4.24 1.17
C CYS A 102 14.95 -2.88 1.26
N PRO A 103 15.40 -1.83 0.52
CA PRO A 103 14.77 -0.50 0.55
C PRO A 103 13.30 -0.47 0.19
N MET A 104 12.78 -1.50 -0.47
CA MET A 104 11.37 -1.60 -0.87
C MET A 104 10.46 -2.12 0.24
N HIS A 105 11.03 -2.66 1.32
CA HIS A 105 10.25 -3.15 2.45
C HIS A 105 9.74 -2.02 3.33
N ARG A 106 8.47 -2.07 3.71
CA ARG A 106 7.91 -1.21 4.76
C ARG A 106 8.41 -1.66 6.13
N LYS A 107 9.34 -0.92 6.72
CA LYS A 107 9.93 -1.24 8.04
C LYS A 107 8.91 -1.29 9.18
N THR A 108 7.76 -0.63 9.02
CA THR A 108 6.64 -0.65 10.00
C THR A 108 5.76 -1.89 9.87
N PHE A 109 5.98 -2.75 8.87
CA PHE A 109 5.20 -3.96 8.71
C PHE A 109 5.71 -5.06 9.64
N ARG A 110 4.77 -5.76 10.31
CA ARG A 110 5.09 -6.83 11.24
C ARG A 110 5.96 -7.90 10.56
N GLY A 111 7.06 -8.29 11.21
CA GLY A 111 7.98 -9.32 10.73
C GLY A 111 9.04 -8.84 9.73
N VAL A 112 9.05 -7.56 9.34
CA VAL A 112 10.10 -6.99 8.47
C VAL A 112 11.36 -6.65 9.26
N LEU A 113 11.22 -6.13 10.48
CA LEU A 113 12.34 -5.89 11.39
C LEU A 113 12.39 -7.00 12.46
N PRO A 114 13.60 -7.36 12.95
CA PRO A 114 13.75 -8.25 14.09
C PRO A 114 12.99 -7.74 15.33
N GLU A 115 12.37 -8.63 16.09
CA GLU A 115 11.53 -8.28 17.25
C GLU A 115 12.22 -7.38 18.29
N GLN A 116 13.54 -7.44 18.40
CA GLN A 116 14.31 -6.58 19.33
C GLN A 116 14.27 -5.08 18.99
N GLN A 117 13.90 -4.70 17.77
CA GLN A 117 13.78 -3.29 17.37
C GLN A 117 12.35 -2.76 17.56
N THR A 118 11.36 -3.62 17.60
CA THR A 118 9.96 -3.22 17.86
C THR A 118 9.67 -2.99 19.36
N ALA A 119 10.37 -3.68 20.25
CA ALA A 119 10.21 -3.50 21.69
C ALA A 119 10.73 -2.14 22.22
N ARG A 120 11.67 -1.50 21.52
CA ARG A 120 12.21 -0.17 21.90
C ARG A 120 11.32 1.00 21.48
N GLN A 121 10.39 0.82 20.54
CA GLN A 121 9.44 1.86 20.13
C GLN A 121 8.16 1.91 20.98
N GLY A 122 7.89 0.88 21.79
CA GLY A 122 6.75 0.83 22.72
C GLY A 122 7.03 1.36 24.13
N SER A 123 8.26 1.79 24.43
CA SER A 123 8.68 2.23 25.78
C SER A 123 8.91 3.74 25.90
N LEU A 124 8.31 4.55 25.04
CA LEU A 124 8.31 6.00 25.12
C LEU A 124 6.85 6.51 25.17
N LEU A 125 6.14 6.07 26.22
CA LEU A 125 4.95 6.73 26.75
C LEU A 125 5.13 6.88 28.25
#